data_97ec7d0ca073884838a65fff6d093855
#
_entry.id   97ec7d0ca073884838a65fff6d093855
#
_cell.length_a   1.000
_cell.length_b   1.000
_cell.length_c   1.000
_cell.angle_alpha   90.00
_cell.angle_beta   90.00
_cell.angle_gamma   90.00
#
_symmetry.space_group_name_H-M   'P 1'
#
loop_
_entity.id
_entity.type
_entity.pdbx_description
1 polymer ?
#
loop_
_entity_poly.entity_id
_entity_poly.type
_entity_poly.pdbx_seq_one_letter_code
_entity_poly.pdbx_strand_id
1 'polypeptide(L)'
;NMRLQMDGTLNYGQYSHDNNLYKRIRNDKSSYNTYKNKGLPTNPICAVSFDAIKAAIKPAKTNYLYFVKSKNKNFHIFSTKYKKHKLNIKRNKSKKKTYKKKSTKQLEKKHVTKQPTNIKNLWKSVY
;
A
#
# COMPACT_ATOMS: atom_id res chain seq x y z
N ASN A 1 -0.11 -8.56 24.65
CA ASN A 1 0.68 -7.45 24.12
C ASN A 1 1.13 -7.80 22.71
N MET A 2 0.30 -7.46 21.71
CA MET A 2 0.53 -7.76 20.29
C MET A 2 1.47 -6.72 19.67
N ARG A 3 2.37 -7.15 18.77
CA ARG A 3 3.20 -6.23 17.97
C ARG A 3 2.34 -5.53 16.91
N LEU A 4 2.72 -4.29 16.51
CA LEU A 4 1.96 -3.50 15.52
C LEU A 4 1.91 -4.13 14.13
N GLN A 5 3.00 -4.76 13.68
CA GLN A 5 3.11 -5.47 12.40
C GLN A 5 2.66 -4.62 11.20
N MET A 6 3.20 -3.42 11.10
CA MET A 6 2.85 -2.45 10.06
C MET A 6 3.90 -2.45 8.93
N ASP A 7 3.47 -2.75 7.70
CA ASP A 7 4.35 -2.77 6.52
C ASP A 7 5.00 -1.40 6.26
N GLY A 8 4.27 -0.31 6.51
CA GLY A 8 4.74 1.06 6.28
C GLY A 8 5.96 1.44 7.08
N THR A 9 6.13 0.91 8.28
CA THR A 9 7.28 1.22 9.14
C THR A 9 8.60 0.67 8.57
N LEU A 10 8.52 -0.44 7.81
CA LEU A 10 9.70 -1.04 7.17
C LEU A 10 10.31 -0.16 6.05
N ASN A 11 9.61 0.87 5.59
CA ASN A 11 10.16 1.82 4.61
C ASN A 11 11.24 2.73 5.22
N TYR A 12 11.38 2.72 6.54
CA TYR A 12 12.35 3.53 7.30
C TYR A 12 13.47 2.68 7.91
N GLY A 13 13.44 1.38 7.70
CA GLY A 13 14.43 0.43 8.19
C GLY A 13 15.61 0.23 7.24
N GLN A 14 16.55 -0.62 7.64
CA GLN A 14 17.80 -0.90 6.92
C GLN A 14 17.58 -1.49 5.52
N TYR A 15 16.49 -2.19 5.29
CA TYR A 15 16.13 -2.86 4.04
C TYR A 15 14.98 -2.16 3.30
N SER A 16 14.84 -0.84 3.46
CA SER A 16 13.76 -0.04 2.84
C SER A 16 13.74 -0.14 1.30
N HIS A 17 14.90 -0.29 0.68
CA HIS A 17 15.09 -0.41 -0.77
C HIS A 17 14.73 -1.80 -1.35
N ASP A 18 14.62 -2.85 -0.50
CA ASP A 18 14.27 -4.20 -0.99
C ASP A 18 12.76 -4.28 -1.27
N ASN A 19 12.39 -4.65 -2.49
CA ASN A 19 10.99 -4.79 -2.91
C ASN A 19 10.29 -6.02 -2.29
N ASN A 20 11.05 -6.94 -1.70
CA ASN A 20 10.51 -8.14 -1.08
C ASN A 20 10.17 -7.92 0.40
N LEU A 21 8.89 -7.73 0.70
CA LEU A 21 8.40 -7.50 2.05
C LEU A 21 8.85 -8.59 3.05
N TYR A 22 8.84 -9.87 2.66
CA TYR A 22 9.26 -10.96 3.55
C TYR A 22 10.74 -10.92 3.89
N LYS A 23 11.60 -10.52 2.94
CA LYS A 23 13.03 -10.29 3.21
C LYS A 23 13.22 -9.15 4.19
N ARG A 24 12.49 -8.03 4.00
CA ARG A 24 12.53 -6.87 4.90
C ARG A 24 12.12 -7.28 6.32
N ILE A 25 10.99 -7.96 6.49
CA ILE A 25 10.53 -8.45 7.81
C ILE A 25 11.58 -9.34 8.47
N ARG A 26 12.20 -10.25 7.70
CA ARG A 26 13.16 -11.23 8.23
C ARG A 26 14.51 -10.60 8.58
N ASN A 27 15.04 -9.74 7.72
CA ASN A 27 16.43 -9.29 7.80
C ASN A 27 16.59 -7.98 8.56
N ASP A 28 15.59 -7.09 8.51
CA ASP A 28 15.64 -5.81 9.19
C ASP A 28 15.61 -6.00 10.71
N LYS A 29 16.67 -5.51 11.39
CA LYS A 29 16.82 -5.52 12.84
C LYS A 29 16.58 -4.15 13.48
N SER A 30 16.28 -3.12 12.67
CA SER A 30 16.06 -1.77 13.15
C SER A 30 14.81 -1.65 14.03
N SER A 31 14.72 -0.59 14.83
CA SER A 31 13.53 -0.26 15.64
C SER A 31 12.27 -0.02 14.82
N TYR A 32 12.41 0.28 13.52
CA TYR A 32 11.30 0.46 12.58
C TYR A 32 10.63 -0.87 12.18
N ASN A 33 11.27 -2.02 12.44
CA ASN A 33 10.64 -3.31 12.17
C ASN A 33 9.64 -3.68 13.27
N THR A 34 8.41 -3.20 13.14
CA THR A 34 7.31 -3.46 14.08
C THR A 34 6.77 -4.90 14.05
N TYR A 35 7.31 -5.76 13.19
CA TYR A 35 7.11 -7.22 13.24
C TYR A 35 8.00 -7.89 14.29
N LYS A 36 9.16 -7.32 14.57
CA LYS A 36 10.11 -7.85 15.55
C LYS A 36 10.06 -7.10 16.87
N ASN A 37 9.92 -5.77 16.81
CA ASN A 37 9.92 -4.90 17.96
C ASN A 37 8.50 -4.64 18.48
N LYS A 38 8.35 -4.48 19.78
CA LYS A 38 7.10 -4.08 20.44
C LYS A 38 7.01 -2.55 20.49
N GLY A 39 5.79 -2.03 20.51
CA GLY A 39 5.55 -0.60 20.63
C GLY A 39 5.69 0.17 19.31
N LEU A 40 5.82 1.47 19.43
CA LEU A 40 6.02 2.39 18.31
C LEU A 40 7.51 2.43 17.88
N PRO A 41 7.81 2.80 16.63
CA PRO A 41 9.17 3.16 16.23
C PRO A 41 9.76 4.26 17.12
N THR A 42 11.07 4.27 17.28
CA THR A 42 11.78 5.22 18.18
C THR A 42 11.57 6.68 17.78
N ASN A 43 11.47 6.95 16.47
CA ASN A 43 11.31 8.30 15.95
C ASN A 43 10.04 8.42 15.09
N PRO A 44 9.47 9.63 14.95
CA PRO A 44 8.43 9.90 13.97
C PRO A 44 8.85 9.49 12.56
N ILE A 45 7.93 8.92 11.79
CA ILE A 45 8.23 8.38 10.46
C ILE A 45 7.57 9.16 9.32
N CYS A 46 6.66 10.10 9.61
CA CYS A 46 5.99 10.91 8.59
C CYS A 46 5.42 12.18 9.20
N ALA A 47 5.13 13.16 8.33
CA ALA A 47 4.24 14.26 8.67
C ALA A 47 2.80 13.74 8.78
N VAL A 48 2.04 14.25 9.73
CA VAL A 48 0.67 13.82 10.02
C VAL A 48 -0.34 14.90 9.66
N SER A 49 -1.54 14.49 9.21
CA SER A 49 -2.67 15.40 9.01
C SER A 49 -3.30 15.80 10.35
N PHE A 50 -4.00 16.92 10.35
CA PHE A 50 -4.78 17.37 11.53
C PHE A 50 -5.78 16.31 11.99
N ASP A 51 -6.45 15.63 11.05
CA ASP A 51 -7.41 14.56 11.36
C ASP A 51 -6.75 13.36 12.04
N ALA A 52 -5.52 13.01 11.65
CA ALA A 52 -4.76 11.93 12.30
C ALA A 52 -4.39 12.29 13.74
N ILE A 53 -3.98 13.55 14.01
CA ILE A 53 -3.72 14.04 15.37
C ILE A 53 -5.00 14.02 16.20
N LYS A 54 -6.10 14.51 15.66
CA LYS A 54 -7.41 14.51 16.33
C LYS A 54 -7.87 13.10 16.70
N ALA A 55 -7.69 12.14 15.77
CA ALA A 55 -8.02 10.73 16.00
C ALA A 55 -7.14 10.09 17.09
N ALA A 56 -5.87 10.50 17.19
CA ALA A 56 -4.97 10.02 18.25
C ALA A 56 -5.34 10.57 19.64
N ILE A 57 -5.78 11.85 19.72
CA ILE A 57 -6.22 12.47 20.98
C ILE A 57 -7.57 11.91 21.43
N LYS A 58 -8.50 11.68 20.51
CA LYS A 58 -9.85 11.15 20.78
C LYS A 58 -10.09 9.87 19.95
N PRO A 59 -9.46 8.75 20.32
CA PRO A 59 -9.61 7.50 19.57
C PRO A 59 -11.02 6.94 19.68
N ALA A 60 -11.54 6.38 18.60
CA ALA A 60 -12.81 5.67 18.62
C ALA A 60 -12.71 4.42 19.50
N LYS A 61 -13.71 4.21 20.38
CA LYS A 61 -13.79 3.00 21.21
C LYS A 61 -14.18 1.80 20.34
N THR A 62 -13.21 0.97 19.98
CA THR A 62 -13.42 -0.21 19.12
C THR A 62 -12.60 -1.39 19.61
N ASN A 63 -13.03 -2.61 19.24
CA ASN A 63 -12.30 -3.85 19.49
C ASN A 63 -11.53 -4.33 18.25
N TYR A 64 -11.25 -3.45 17.28
CA TYR A 64 -10.52 -3.82 16.08
C TYR A 64 -9.03 -4.00 16.37
N LEU A 65 -8.49 -5.17 15.96
CA LEU A 65 -7.08 -5.53 16.12
C LEU A 65 -6.34 -5.57 14.78
N TYR A 66 -7.07 -5.70 13.67
CA TYR A 66 -6.50 -5.90 12.34
C TYR A 66 -7.13 -4.94 11.34
N PHE A 67 -6.32 -4.49 10.39
CA PHE A 67 -6.82 -3.70 9.27
C PHE A 67 -6.09 -4.06 7.97
N VAL A 68 -6.73 -3.80 6.84
CA VAL A 68 -6.15 -3.91 5.51
C VAL A 68 -6.72 -2.81 4.62
N LYS A 69 -5.87 -2.16 3.81
CA LYS A 69 -6.32 -1.13 2.88
C LYS A 69 -7.26 -1.73 1.84
N SER A 70 -8.43 -1.13 1.66
CA SER A 70 -9.34 -1.49 0.57
C SER A 70 -8.74 -1.10 -0.77
N LYS A 71 -8.84 -1.95 -1.80
CA LYS A 71 -8.25 -1.68 -3.13
C LYS A 71 -9.02 -0.65 -3.94
N ASN A 72 -10.32 -0.64 -3.80
CA ASN A 72 -11.20 0.15 -4.66
C ASN A 72 -11.72 1.41 -3.99
N LYS A 73 -11.30 1.68 -2.76
CA LYS A 73 -11.83 2.78 -1.95
C LYS A 73 -10.73 3.33 -1.06
N ASN A 74 -10.76 4.61 -0.76
CA ASN A 74 -9.78 5.29 0.08
C ASN A 74 -10.00 5.04 1.59
N PHE A 75 -10.42 3.82 1.97
CA PHE A 75 -10.60 3.46 3.37
C PHE A 75 -9.95 2.10 3.70
N HIS A 76 -9.82 1.84 4.99
CA HIS A 76 -9.35 0.57 5.55
C HIS A 76 -10.51 -0.31 5.97
N ILE A 77 -10.34 -1.62 5.85
CA ILE A 77 -11.29 -2.63 6.31
C ILE A 77 -10.75 -3.18 7.63
N PHE A 78 -11.51 -2.99 8.69
CA PHE A 78 -11.12 -3.40 10.04
C PHE A 78 -11.71 -4.77 10.41
N SER A 79 -11.06 -5.46 11.34
CA SER A 79 -11.49 -6.78 11.82
C SER A 79 -11.05 -7.02 13.27
N THR A 80 -11.92 -7.66 14.05
CA THR A 80 -11.62 -8.08 15.42
C THR A 80 -10.92 -9.45 15.45
N LYS A 81 -11.24 -10.33 14.51
CA LYS A 81 -10.71 -11.72 14.45
C LYS A 81 -9.74 -11.89 13.27
N TYR A 82 -8.60 -12.57 13.53
CA TYR A 82 -7.59 -12.85 12.51
C TYR A 82 -8.14 -13.64 11.31
N LYS A 83 -9.06 -14.59 11.54
CA LYS A 83 -9.72 -15.35 10.47
C LYS A 83 -10.44 -14.42 9.47
N LYS A 84 -11.16 -13.40 9.97
CA LYS A 84 -11.84 -12.40 9.14
C LYS A 84 -10.86 -11.50 8.40
N HIS A 85 -9.75 -11.11 9.05
CA HIS A 85 -8.67 -10.35 8.41
C HIS A 85 -8.05 -11.10 7.22
N LYS A 86 -7.73 -12.41 7.38
CA LYS A 86 -7.24 -13.26 6.28
C LYS A 86 -8.21 -13.32 5.10
N LEU A 87 -9.51 -13.42 5.37
CA LEU A 87 -10.54 -13.39 4.32
C LEU A 87 -10.56 -12.05 3.57
N ASN A 88 -10.44 -10.93 4.28
CA ASN A 88 -10.38 -9.60 3.69
C ASN A 88 -9.14 -9.43 2.78
N ILE A 89 -7.98 -9.92 3.21
CA ILE A 89 -6.76 -9.94 2.38
C ILE A 89 -6.99 -10.77 1.10
N LYS A 90 -7.58 -11.98 1.23
CA LYS A 90 -7.86 -12.86 0.08
C LYS A 90 -8.81 -12.19 -0.91
N ARG A 91 -9.89 -11.57 -0.44
CA ARG A 91 -10.86 -10.81 -1.27
C ARG A 91 -10.19 -9.64 -2.00
N ASN A 92 -9.30 -8.92 -1.34
CA ASN A 92 -8.52 -7.85 -1.97
C ASN A 92 -7.58 -8.38 -3.07
N LYS A 93 -6.94 -9.54 -2.88
CA LYS A 93 -6.05 -10.16 -3.87
C LYS A 93 -6.82 -10.67 -5.09
N SER A 94 -7.97 -11.30 -4.91
CA SER A 94 -8.79 -11.83 -6.02
C SER A 94 -9.28 -10.71 -6.96
N LYS A 95 -9.73 -9.59 -6.42
CA LYS A 95 -10.10 -8.40 -7.21
C LYS A 95 -8.93 -7.85 -8.05
N LYS A 96 -7.66 -7.95 -7.61
CA LYS A 96 -6.47 -7.53 -8.39
C LYS A 96 -6.26 -8.33 -9.68
N LYS A 97 -6.54 -9.62 -9.65
CA LYS A 97 -6.44 -10.49 -10.84
C LYS A 97 -7.45 -10.10 -11.92
N THR A 98 -8.67 -9.73 -11.51
CA THR A 98 -9.74 -9.34 -12.44
C THR A 98 -9.45 -8.00 -13.13
N TYR A 99 -8.92 -7.01 -12.42
CA TYR A 99 -8.56 -5.71 -13.00
C TYR A 99 -7.35 -5.81 -13.94
N LYS A 100 -6.30 -6.58 -13.61
CA LYS A 100 -5.17 -6.81 -14.53
C LYS A 100 -5.63 -7.48 -15.84
N LYS A 101 -6.52 -8.49 -15.77
CA LYS A 101 -7.08 -9.12 -16.99
C LYS A 101 -7.90 -8.16 -17.85
N LYS A 102 -8.67 -7.23 -17.23
CA LYS A 102 -9.45 -6.22 -17.98
C LYS A 102 -8.56 -5.16 -18.64
N SER A 103 -7.54 -4.65 -17.94
CA SER A 103 -6.64 -3.63 -18.51
C SER A 103 -5.79 -4.18 -19.67
N THR A 104 -5.30 -5.42 -19.57
CA THR A 104 -4.54 -6.06 -20.66
C THR A 104 -5.42 -6.27 -21.90
N LYS A 105 -6.67 -6.76 -21.74
CA LYS A 105 -7.60 -6.90 -22.86
C LYS A 105 -8.03 -5.58 -23.51
N GLN A 106 -8.07 -4.46 -22.75
CA GLN A 106 -8.37 -3.14 -23.31
C GLN A 106 -7.17 -2.51 -24.03
N LEU A 107 -5.95 -2.79 -23.59
CA LEU A 107 -4.73 -2.35 -24.28
C LEU A 107 -4.54 -3.09 -25.61
N GLU A 108 -4.77 -4.40 -25.65
CA GLU A 108 -4.71 -5.19 -26.90
C GLU A 108 -5.75 -4.73 -27.94
N LYS A 109 -6.95 -4.30 -27.52
CA LYS A 109 -7.97 -3.74 -28.43
C LYS A 109 -7.68 -2.33 -28.92
N LYS A 110 -6.86 -1.52 -28.21
CA LYS A 110 -6.49 -0.15 -28.60
C LYS A 110 -5.26 -0.07 -29.52
N HIS A 111 -4.46 -1.13 -29.63
CA HIS A 111 -3.26 -1.14 -30.46
C HIS A 111 -3.49 -1.50 -31.94
N VAL A 112 -4.74 -1.75 -32.37
CA VAL A 112 -5.06 -2.13 -33.75
C VAL A 112 -5.55 -0.96 -34.61
N THR A 113 -5.64 0.27 -34.08
CA THR A 113 -6.05 1.42 -34.91
C THR A 113 -5.16 2.64 -34.68
N LYS A 114 -4.45 3.00 -35.78
CA LYS A 114 -3.80 4.27 -36.11
C LYS A 114 -2.40 4.52 -35.52
N GLN A 115 -1.39 4.21 -36.33
CA GLN A 115 -0.14 4.97 -36.33
C GLN A 115 -0.44 6.39 -36.86
N PRO A 116 -0.04 7.47 -36.17
CA PRO A 116 0.01 8.78 -36.80
C PRO A 116 1.28 8.86 -37.64
N THR A 117 1.10 8.88 -38.93
CA THR A 117 2.10 9.35 -39.88
C THR A 117 2.41 10.83 -39.62
N ASN A 118 3.72 11.14 -39.51
CA ASN A 118 4.31 12.46 -39.60
C ASN A 118 4.74 13.19 -38.31
N ILE A 119 5.82 12.66 -37.70
CA ILE A 119 6.59 13.38 -36.64
C ILE A 119 7.53 14.46 -37.24
N LYS A 120 7.68 14.55 -38.57
CA LYS A 120 8.61 15.49 -39.21
C LYS A 120 8.21 16.97 -39.22
N ASN A 121 6.99 17.31 -38.83
CA ASN A 121 6.50 18.71 -38.87
C ASN A 121 6.37 19.41 -37.52
N LEU A 122 6.69 18.72 -36.41
CA LEU A 122 6.54 19.33 -35.08
C LEU A 122 7.73 20.20 -34.63
N TRP A 123 8.86 20.13 -35.35
CA TRP A 123 10.10 20.86 -34.97
C TRP A 123 10.34 22.15 -35.76
N LYS A 124 9.46 22.52 -36.72
CA LYS A 124 9.62 23.73 -37.54
C LYS A 124 8.93 24.99 -37.00
N SER A 125 8.25 24.91 -35.85
CA SER A 125 7.52 26.07 -35.27
C SER A 125 8.17 26.64 -34.00
N VAL A 126 9.42 26.30 -33.69
CA VAL A 126 10.10 26.76 -32.46
C VAL A 126 11.43 27.49 -32.75
N TYR A 127 11.69 27.88 -34.04
CA TYR A 127 12.74 28.83 -34.39
C TYR A 127 12.25 29.80 -35.46
#